data_9c7fcf4e7f19b0eb759493c69e760711
#
_entry.id   9c7fcf4e7f19b0eb759493c69e760711
#
_cell.length_a   1.000
_cell.length_b   1.000
_cell.length_c   1.000
_cell.angle_alpha   90.00
_cell.angle_beta   90.00
_cell.angle_gamma   90.00
#
_symmetry.space_group_name_H-M   'P 1'
#
loop_
_entity.id
_entity.type
_entity.pdbx_description
1 polymer ?
#
loop_
_entity_poly.entity_id
_entity_poly.type
_entity_poly.pdbx_seq_one_letter_code
_entity_poly.pdbx_strand_id
1 'polypeptide(L)'
;MHKGRLEAFSDGVIAVIITIMVLEMKAPHGVDCDSLRPLLPIFLSYVLSFVFLGIYWNNHHHLLQAVQHVNGRILWANLYLLFWLSLIPFVTDWMGENHFAAVPVALYGVVLLCAAVAYFIQIGRASCRERV
;
A
#
# COMPACT_ATOMS: atom_id res chain seq x y z
N MET A 1 -23.61 -3.62 4.79
CA MET A 1 -22.71 -4.04 3.71
C MET A 1 -22.13 -5.41 4.01
N HIS A 2 -22.06 -6.23 3.02
CA HIS A 2 -21.52 -7.57 3.18
C HIS A 2 -19.99 -7.53 3.36
N LYS A 3 -19.50 -8.34 4.28
CA LYS A 3 -18.07 -8.48 4.52
C LYS A 3 -17.33 -8.91 3.24
N GLY A 4 -17.91 -9.82 2.46
CA GLY A 4 -17.30 -10.28 1.21
C GLY A 4 -17.13 -9.15 0.20
N ARG A 5 -18.06 -8.22 0.12
CA ARG A 5 -17.95 -7.07 -0.77
C ARG A 5 -16.83 -6.13 -0.32
N LEU A 6 -16.68 -5.94 0.98
CA LEU A 6 -15.61 -5.10 1.51
C LEU A 6 -14.25 -5.74 1.23
N GLU A 7 -14.13 -7.05 1.43
CA GLU A 7 -12.89 -7.76 1.10
C GLU A 7 -12.55 -7.65 -0.38
N ALA A 8 -13.53 -7.86 -1.26
CA ALA A 8 -13.31 -7.79 -2.70
C ALA A 8 -12.88 -6.39 -3.13
N PHE A 9 -13.54 -5.35 -2.60
CA PHE A 9 -13.18 -3.98 -2.90
C PHE A 9 -11.75 -3.67 -2.46
N SER A 10 -11.39 -4.03 -1.23
CA SER A 10 -10.08 -3.76 -0.68
C SER A 10 -8.98 -4.50 -1.43
N ASP A 11 -9.20 -5.77 -1.74
CA ASP A 11 -8.26 -6.57 -2.51
C ASP A 11 -8.08 -6.00 -3.90
N GLY A 12 -9.16 -5.54 -4.54
CA GLY A 12 -9.10 -4.90 -5.84
C GLY A 12 -8.30 -3.62 -5.82
N VAL A 13 -8.51 -2.77 -4.81
CA VAL A 13 -7.76 -1.51 -4.67
C VAL A 13 -6.27 -1.80 -4.48
N ILE A 14 -5.92 -2.74 -3.61
CA ILE A 14 -4.51 -3.07 -3.37
C ILE A 14 -3.87 -3.66 -4.63
N ALA A 15 -4.59 -4.53 -5.35
CA ALA A 15 -4.08 -5.08 -6.60
C ALA A 15 -3.81 -3.99 -7.64
N VAL A 16 -4.72 -3.03 -7.77
CA VAL A 16 -4.53 -1.91 -8.70
C VAL A 16 -3.33 -1.06 -8.29
N ILE A 17 -3.17 -0.80 -6.99
CA ILE A 17 -2.02 -0.04 -6.49
C ILE A 17 -0.71 -0.72 -6.89
N ILE A 18 -0.63 -2.03 -6.70
CA ILE A 18 0.58 -2.80 -7.03
C ILE A 18 0.86 -2.73 -8.53
N THR A 19 -0.16 -2.88 -9.36
CA THR A 19 0.04 -2.88 -10.80
C THR A 19 0.36 -1.49 -11.35
N ILE A 20 -0.18 -0.44 -10.74
CA ILE A 20 0.15 0.94 -11.12
C ILE A 20 1.64 1.22 -10.87
N MET A 21 2.20 0.69 -9.78
CA MET A 21 3.62 0.89 -9.49
C MET A 21 4.51 0.36 -10.62
N VAL A 22 4.14 -0.76 -11.23
CA VAL A 22 4.89 -1.28 -12.38
C VAL A 22 4.80 -0.35 -13.57
N LEU A 23 3.62 0.21 -13.81
CA LEU A 23 3.41 1.13 -14.92
C LEU A 23 4.22 2.42 -14.77
N GLU A 24 4.54 2.81 -13.54
CA GLU A 24 5.37 4.00 -13.31
C GLU A 24 6.83 3.76 -13.68
N MET A 25 7.26 2.51 -13.76
CA MET A 25 8.60 2.19 -14.25
C MET A 25 8.59 2.22 -15.77
N LYS A 26 9.33 3.16 -16.34
CA LYS A 26 9.41 3.30 -17.80
C LYS A 26 10.50 2.42 -18.36
N ALA A 27 10.28 1.88 -19.55
CA ALA A 27 11.30 1.07 -20.22
C ALA A 27 12.52 1.93 -20.54
N PRO A 28 13.75 1.37 -20.44
CA PRO A 28 14.94 2.10 -20.84
C PRO A 28 14.94 2.35 -22.34
N HIS A 29 15.61 3.44 -22.75
CA HIS A 29 15.68 3.79 -24.16
C HIS A 29 16.77 3.01 -24.91
N GLY A 30 17.75 2.44 -24.19
CA GLY A 30 18.80 1.65 -24.78
C GLY A 30 18.46 0.16 -24.81
N VAL A 31 19.31 -0.62 -25.48
CA VAL A 31 19.11 -2.06 -25.62
C VAL A 31 20.18 -2.89 -24.90
N ASP A 32 21.15 -2.25 -24.27
CA ASP A 32 22.23 -2.93 -23.56
C ASP A 32 21.98 -2.94 -22.06
N CYS A 33 22.83 -3.69 -21.32
CA CYS A 33 22.67 -3.81 -19.88
C CYS A 33 22.92 -2.50 -19.15
N ASP A 34 23.77 -1.62 -19.71
CA ASP A 34 24.06 -0.33 -19.07
C ASP A 34 22.83 0.58 -19.03
N SER A 35 21.90 0.42 -19.96
CA SER A 35 20.69 1.24 -19.95
C SER A 35 19.74 0.88 -18.80
N LEU A 36 19.97 -0.25 -18.13
CA LEU A 36 19.19 -0.65 -16.95
C LEU A 36 19.70 0.01 -15.66
N ARG A 37 20.94 0.52 -15.65
CA ARG A 37 21.51 1.10 -14.43
C ARG A 37 20.69 2.24 -13.83
N PRO A 38 20.18 3.20 -14.62
CA PRO A 38 19.36 4.26 -14.04
C PRO A 38 18.04 3.76 -13.44
N LEU A 39 17.60 2.56 -13.84
CA LEU A 39 16.36 1.97 -13.33
C LEU A 39 16.54 1.22 -12.01
N LEU A 40 17.79 0.94 -11.60
CA LEU A 40 18.02 0.15 -10.39
C LEU A 40 17.42 0.79 -9.14
N PRO A 41 17.61 2.09 -8.85
CA PRO A 41 16.97 2.69 -7.67
C PRO A 41 15.45 2.62 -7.74
N ILE A 42 14.89 2.84 -8.93
CA ILE A 42 13.44 2.78 -9.12
C ILE A 42 12.94 1.36 -8.90
N PHE A 43 13.65 0.37 -9.45
CA PHE A 43 13.30 -1.02 -9.26
C PHE A 43 13.38 -1.45 -7.80
N LEU A 44 14.43 -1.03 -7.10
CA LEU A 44 14.59 -1.36 -5.68
C LEU A 44 13.47 -0.75 -4.83
N SER A 45 13.10 0.49 -5.12
CA SER A 45 11.98 1.11 -4.39
C SER A 45 10.66 0.42 -4.71
N TYR A 46 10.49 -0.03 -5.96
CA TYR A 46 9.31 -0.82 -6.34
C TYR A 46 9.24 -2.13 -5.56
N VAL A 47 10.35 -2.87 -5.49
CA VAL A 47 10.39 -4.15 -4.76
C VAL A 47 10.06 -3.93 -3.29
N LEU A 48 10.64 -2.90 -2.69
CA LEU A 48 10.37 -2.57 -1.29
C LEU A 48 8.90 -2.30 -1.06
N SER A 49 8.30 -1.47 -1.91
CA SER A 49 6.88 -1.13 -1.78
C SER A 49 5.98 -2.31 -2.08
N PHE A 50 6.35 -3.16 -3.02
CA PHE A 50 5.61 -4.39 -3.32
C PHE A 50 5.55 -5.29 -2.09
N VAL A 51 6.68 -5.46 -1.40
CA VAL A 51 6.73 -6.26 -0.19
C VAL A 51 5.85 -5.66 0.91
N PHE A 52 5.93 -4.33 1.11
CA PHE A 52 5.08 -3.68 2.10
C PHE A 52 3.59 -3.84 1.77
N LEU A 53 3.21 -3.65 0.52
CA LEU A 53 1.81 -3.81 0.13
C LEU A 53 1.35 -5.26 0.27
N GLY A 54 2.22 -6.22 -0.02
CA GLY A 54 1.93 -7.62 0.18
C GLY A 54 1.70 -7.96 1.64
N ILE A 55 2.51 -7.39 2.54
CA ILE A 55 2.34 -7.56 3.97
C ILE A 55 1.01 -6.96 4.42
N TYR A 56 0.70 -5.73 3.98
CA TYR A 56 -0.59 -5.10 4.30
C TYR A 56 -1.77 -5.90 3.77
N TRP A 57 -1.68 -6.39 2.54
CA TRP A 57 -2.74 -7.21 1.96
C TRP A 57 -2.98 -8.46 2.79
N ASN A 58 -1.91 -9.16 3.15
CA ASN A 58 -2.01 -10.38 3.94
C ASN A 58 -2.63 -10.12 5.31
N ASN A 59 -2.15 -9.08 6.00
CA ASN A 59 -2.67 -8.72 7.31
C ASN A 59 -4.12 -8.23 7.23
N HIS A 60 -4.43 -7.45 6.21
CA HIS A 60 -5.78 -6.94 5.98
C HIS A 60 -6.76 -8.07 5.69
N HIS A 61 -6.32 -9.03 4.88
CA HIS A 61 -7.13 -10.20 4.57
C HIS A 61 -7.49 -10.99 5.84
N HIS A 62 -6.49 -11.25 6.69
CA HIS A 62 -6.73 -11.94 7.95
C HIS A 62 -7.61 -11.13 8.88
N LEU A 63 -7.41 -9.81 8.94
CA LEU A 63 -8.23 -8.94 9.79
C LEU A 63 -9.70 -9.00 9.37
N LEU A 64 -9.97 -8.92 8.07
CA LEU A 64 -11.35 -8.95 7.59
C LEU A 64 -11.99 -10.31 7.77
N GLN A 65 -11.21 -11.39 7.72
CA GLN A 65 -11.75 -12.72 8.00
C GLN A 65 -12.18 -12.86 9.45
N ALA A 66 -11.51 -12.19 10.37
CA ALA A 66 -11.85 -12.22 11.79
C ALA A 66 -13.08 -11.36 12.11
N VAL A 67 -13.39 -10.37 11.27
CA VAL A 67 -14.55 -9.50 11.48
C VAL A 67 -15.82 -10.22 11.06
N GLN A 68 -16.80 -10.27 11.97
CA GLN A 68 -18.08 -10.94 11.69
C GLN A 68 -19.11 -10.01 11.04
N HIS A 69 -19.09 -8.74 11.42
CA HIS A 69 -20.04 -7.75 10.90
C HIS A 69 -19.32 -6.47 10.53
N VAL A 70 -19.66 -5.90 9.38
CA VAL A 70 -19.13 -4.62 8.93
C VAL A 70 -20.09 -3.52 9.36
N ASN A 71 -19.57 -2.52 10.07
CA ASN A 71 -20.33 -1.32 10.42
C ASN A 71 -19.67 -0.09 9.80
N GLY A 72 -20.30 1.07 10.00
CA GLY A 72 -19.79 2.30 9.41
C GLY A 72 -18.39 2.66 9.89
N ARG A 73 -18.06 2.37 11.13
CA ARG A 73 -16.72 2.68 11.68
C ARG A 73 -15.65 1.86 10.99
N ILE A 74 -15.91 0.55 10.81
CA ILE A 74 -14.96 -0.32 10.11
C ILE A 74 -14.81 0.11 8.66
N LEU A 75 -15.91 0.46 8.02
CA LEU A 75 -15.90 0.90 6.63
C LEU A 75 -15.06 2.15 6.43
N TRP A 76 -15.26 3.17 7.28
CA TRP A 76 -14.49 4.41 7.19
C TRP A 76 -13.01 4.20 7.54
N ALA A 77 -12.71 3.35 8.54
CA ALA A 77 -11.34 3.01 8.89
C ALA A 77 -10.64 2.30 7.73
N ASN A 78 -11.37 1.41 7.03
CA ASN A 78 -10.84 0.72 5.87
C ASN A 78 -10.52 1.69 4.74
N LEU A 79 -11.41 2.63 4.46
CA LEU A 79 -11.20 3.63 3.43
C LEU A 79 -10.00 4.53 3.76
N TYR A 80 -9.84 4.88 5.04
CA TYR A 80 -8.71 5.67 5.50
C TYR A 80 -7.39 4.95 5.25
N LEU A 81 -7.34 3.65 5.57
CA LEU A 81 -6.17 2.83 5.29
C LEU A 81 -5.88 2.77 3.79
N LEU A 82 -6.90 2.51 2.98
CA LEU A 82 -6.73 2.40 1.53
C LEU A 82 -6.26 3.72 0.92
N PHE A 83 -6.71 4.86 1.48
CA PHE A 83 -6.24 6.16 1.03
C PHE A 83 -4.72 6.28 1.17
N TRP A 84 -4.20 5.93 2.36
CA TRP A 84 -2.75 6.01 2.58
C TRP A 84 -1.99 5.01 1.73
N LEU A 85 -2.53 3.81 1.56
CA LEU A 85 -1.90 2.82 0.69
C LEU A 85 -1.88 3.29 -0.78
N SER A 86 -2.88 4.03 -1.20
CA SER A 86 -2.95 4.53 -2.58
C SER A 86 -1.89 5.59 -2.89
N LEU A 87 -1.31 6.20 -1.85
CA LEU A 87 -0.22 7.17 -2.02
C LEU A 87 1.15 6.51 -2.18
N ILE A 88 1.25 5.22 -1.88
CA ILE A 88 2.53 4.51 -1.94
C ILE A 88 3.16 4.56 -3.35
N PRO A 89 2.40 4.36 -4.46
CA PRO A 89 3.00 4.47 -5.78
C PRO A 89 3.67 5.82 -6.05
N PHE A 90 3.02 6.92 -5.63
CA PHE A 90 3.57 8.26 -5.82
C PHE A 90 4.91 8.43 -5.09
N VAL A 91 4.93 8.10 -3.78
CA VAL A 91 6.16 8.30 -3.00
C VAL A 91 7.24 7.31 -3.39
N THR A 92 6.85 6.10 -3.83
CA THR A 92 7.80 5.11 -4.34
C THR A 92 8.52 5.64 -5.57
N ASP A 93 7.78 6.18 -6.51
CA ASP A 93 8.34 6.71 -7.75
C ASP A 93 9.23 7.90 -7.46
N TRP A 94 8.77 8.82 -6.61
CA TRP A 94 9.57 9.99 -6.25
C TRP A 94 10.88 9.60 -5.57
N MET A 95 10.81 8.67 -4.62
CA MET A 95 11.99 8.18 -3.92
C MET A 95 12.99 7.52 -4.90
N GLY A 96 12.47 6.68 -5.80
CA GLY A 96 13.32 5.96 -6.75
C GLY A 96 13.97 6.88 -7.77
N GLU A 97 13.21 7.85 -8.31
CA GLU A 97 13.73 8.78 -9.32
C GLU A 97 14.81 9.71 -8.77
N ASN A 98 14.77 9.99 -7.48
CA ASN A 98 15.70 10.91 -6.84
C ASN A 98 16.79 10.20 -6.04
N HIS A 99 17.05 8.93 -6.37
CA HIS A 99 18.15 8.15 -5.79
C HIS A 99 18.11 8.14 -4.26
N PHE A 100 16.91 7.95 -3.69
CA PHE A 100 16.71 7.91 -2.24
C PHE A 100 17.14 9.19 -1.54
N ALA A 101 16.86 10.36 -2.14
CA ALA A 101 17.14 11.64 -1.51
C ALA A 101 16.35 11.76 -0.19
N ALA A 102 16.84 12.64 0.70
CA ALA A 102 16.31 12.72 2.07
C ALA A 102 14.82 13.08 2.13
N VAL A 103 14.37 14.06 1.33
CA VAL A 103 12.98 14.52 1.40
C VAL A 103 12.00 13.47 0.86
N PRO A 104 12.24 12.87 -0.33
CA PRO A 104 11.36 11.79 -0.80
C PRO A 104 11.33 10.59 0.15
N VAL A 105 12.46 10.20 0.73
CA VAL A 105 12.50 9.07 1.67
C VAL A 105 11.74 9.43 2.94
N ALA A 106 11.85 10.66 3.42
CA ALA A 106 11.10 11.11 4.58
C ALA A 106 9.59 11.06 4.32
N LEU A 107 9.15 11.50 3.15
CA LEU A 107 7.74 11.45 2.78
C LEU A 107 7.25 10.00 2.66
N TYR A 108 8.08 9.14 2.08
CA TYR A 108 7.78 7.70 2.01
C TYR A 108 7.55 7.13 3.42
N GLY A 109 8.45 7.47 4.35
CA GLY A 109 8.32 7.03 5.73
C GLY A 109 7.06 7.56 6.40
N VAL A 110 6.71 8.83 6.14
CA VAL A 110 5.48 9.41 6.68
C VAL A 110 4.25 8.68 6.16
N VAL A 111 4.20 8.38 4.87
CA VAL A 111 3.07 7.65 4.28
C VAL A 111 2.96 6.25 4.89
N LEU A 112 4.09 5.54 5.04
CA LEU A 112 4.08 4.23 5.67
C LEU A 112 3.62 4.30 7.13
N LEU A 113 4.08 5.32 7.86
CA LEU A 113 3.66 5.50 9.25
C LEU A 113 2.16 5.77 9.34
N CYS A 114 1.64 6.63 8.48
CA CYS A 114 0.21 6.92 8.46
C CYS A 114 -0.60 5.68 8.11
N ALA A 115 -0.12 4.85 7.16
CA ALA A 115 -0.78 3.60 6.83
C ALA A 115 -0.77 2.64 8.02
N ALA A 116 0.34 2.58 8.77
CA ALA A 116 0.42 1.75 9.96
C ALA A 116 -0.56 2.22 11.03
N VAL A 117 -0.63 3.53 11.26
CA VAL A 117 -1.59 4.10 12.22
C VAL A 117 -3.02 3.77 11.79
N ALA A 118 -3.33 3.91 10.51
CA ALA A 118 -4.66 3.60 9.98
C ALA A 118 -5.00 2.12 10.21
N TYR A 119 -4.03 1.24 10.01
CA TYR A 119 -4.20 -0.19 10.23
C TYR A 119 -4.49 -0.49 11.71
N PHE A 120 -3.74 0.16 12.62
CA PHE A 120 -3.99 -0.01 14.05
C PHE A 120 -5.36 0.50 14.46
N ILE A 121 -5.82 1.60 13.88
CA ILE A 121 -7.16 2.10 14.13
C ILE A 121 -8.21 1.07 13.68
N GLN A 122 -8.00 0.48 12.51
CA GLN A 122 -8.91 -0.53 11.99
C GLN A 122 -8.95 -1.77 12.89
N ILE A 123 -7.79 -2.23 13.37
CA ILE A 123 -7.73 -3.35 14.31
C ILE A 123 -8.48 -3.02 15.59
N GLY A 124 -8.26 -1.83 16.13
CA GLY A 124 -8.93 -1.41 17.35
C GLY A 124 -10.44 -1.39 17.22
N ARG A 125 -10.93 -0.87 16.11
CA ARG A 125 -12.38 -0.83 15.86
C ARG A 125 -12.97 -2.21 15.66
N ALA A 126 -12.25 -3.10 14.96
CA ALA A 126 -12.69 -4.47 14.78
C ALA A 126 -12.70 -5.22 16.10
N SER A 127 -11.67 -5.05 16.94
CA SER A 127 -11.58 -5.70 18.25
C SER A 127 -12.68 -5.21 19.19
N CYS A 128 -12.93 -3.91 19.23
CA CYS A 128 -14.00 -3.36 20.05
C CYS A 128 -15.36 -3.91 19.64
N ARG A 129 -15.56 -4.10 18.33
CA ARG A 129 -16.80 -4.66 17.81
C ARG A 129 -16.99 -6.10 18.29
N GLU A 130 -15.93 -6.88 18.28
CA GLU A 130 -16.01 -8.29 18.68
C GLU A 130 -16.20 -8.48 20.16
N ARG A 131 -15.71 -7.56 20.99
CA ARG A 131 -15.84 -7.66 22.43
C ARG A 131 -17.26 -7.41 22.92
N VAL A 132 -18.07 -6.78 22.12
CA VAL A 132 -19.47 -6.51 22.45
C VAL A 132 -20.35 -7.62 21.92
#